data_14fe45e948929f562a7c115dd18fab1f
#
_entry.id   14fe45e948929f562a7c115dd18fab1f
#
_cell.length_a   1.000
_cell.length_b   1.000
_cell.length_c   1.000
_cell.angle_alpha   90.00
_cell.angle_beta   90.00
_cell.angle_gamma   90.00
#
_symmetry.space_group_name_H-M   'P 1'
#
loop_
_entity.id
_entity.type
_entity.pdbx_description
1 polymer ?
#
loop_
_entity_poly.entity_id
_entity_poly.type
_entity_poly.pdbx_seq_one_letter_code
_entity_poly.pdbx_strand_id
1 'polypeptide(L)'
;MLGWMKRFWVVAVIVIALIAAVGVVSRLRTFFDSDKPYIGASQPADAIKPINTKRVTYQIVGPPDASGRVSYLDVNGKTIEASFTELPWSVTVSTTDPGVLANVVAQGDSAELGCRILVDDKLVAENFAEGRHAQAFCLDKAA
;
A
#
# COMPACT_ATOMS: atom_id res chain seq x y z
N MET A 1 -2.26 25.29 58.73
CA MET A 1 -3.38 24.59 58.10
C MET A 1 -3.50 24.89 56.56
N LEU A 2 -3.03 26.04 56.09
CA LEU A 2 -3.16 26.41 54.66
C LEU A 2 -2.24 25.61 53.71
N GLY A 3 -1.10 25.10 54.19
CA GLY A 3 -0.14 24.35 53.34
C GLY A 3 -0.55 22.92 53.05
N TRP A 4 -1.33 22.31 53.91
CA TRP A 4 -1.77 20.93 53.74
C TRP A 4 -2.93 20.82 52.74
N MET A 5 -3.80 21.81 52.69
CA MET A 5 -4.90 21.92 51.76
C MET A 5 -4.40 22.11 50.34
N LYS A 6 -3.32 22.87 50.11
CA LYS A 6 -2.68 23.03 48.79
C LYS A 6 -2.05 21.74 48.26
N ARG A 7 -1.48 20.91 49.14
CA ARG A 7 -0.92 19.61 48.75
C ARG A 7 -1.99 18.59 48.36
N PHE A 8 -3.12 18.59 49.08
CA PHE A 8 -4.24 17.70 48.76
C PHE A 8 -4.90 18.08 47.43
N TRP A 9 -4.98 19.36 47.10
CA TRP A 9 -5.57 19.81 45.83
C TRP A 9 -4.74 19.39 44.63
N VAL A 10 -3.41 19.47 44.71
CA VAL A 10 -2.51 19.03 43.65
C VAL A 10 -2.64 17.52 43.43
N VAL A 11 -2.70 16.72 44.51
CA VAL A 11 -2.88 15.27 44.41
C VAL A 11 -4.24 14.94 43.77
N ALA A 12 -5.32 15.65 44.14
CA ALA A 12 -6.63 15.45 43.54
C ALA A 12 -6.63 15.75 42.03
N VAL A 13 -5.97 16.82 41.60
CA VAL A 13 -5.84 17.15 40.18
C VAL A 13 -5.07 16.08 39.40
N ILE A 14 -3.97 15.55 39.97
CA ILE A 14 -3.19 14.48 39.36
C ILE A 14 -4.04 13.21 39.21
N VAL A 15 -4.78 12.82 40.23
CA VAL A 15 -5.65 11.64 40.19
C VAL A 15 -6.75 11.79 39.09
N ILE A 16 -7.38 12.96 39.05
CA ILE A 16 -8.40 13.23 37.98
C ILE A 16 -7.77 13.16 36.59
N ALA A 17 -6.59 13.73 36.40
CA ALA A 17 -5.88 13.68 35.13
C ALA A 17 -5.53 12.25 34.70
N LEU A 18 -5.11 11.40 35.65
CA LEU A 18 -4.82 9.98 35.37
C LEU A 18 -6.08 9.20 35.00
N ILE A 19 -7.19 9.43 35.70
CA ILE A 19 -8.48 8.78 35.39
C ILE A 19 -8.96 9.19 33.99
N ALA A 20 -8.85 10.49 33.66
CA ALA A 20 -9.20 10.98 32.33
C ALA A 20 -8.31 10.37 31.23
N ALA A 21 -7.00 10.26 31.46
CA ALA A 21 -6.08 9.64 30.52
C ALA A 21 -6.40 8.16 30.27
N VAL A 22 -6.68 7.39 31.31
CA VAL A 22 -7.11 5.99 31.19
C VAL A 22 -8.44 5.87 30.44
N GLY A 23 -9.38 6.76 30.70
CA GLY A 23 -10.66 6.80 30.01
C GLY A 23 -10.53 7.07 28.51
N VAL A 24 -9.66 8.00 28.14
CA VAL A 24 -9.37 8.31 26.71
C VAL A 24 -8.69 7.11 26.03
N VAL A 25 -7.70 6.52 26.65
CA VAL A 25 -7.00 5.34 26.10
C VAL A 25 -7.95 4.15 25.94
N SER A 26 -8.86 3.93 26.89
CA SER A 26 -9.86 2.87 26.81
C SER A 26 -10.83 3.10 25.67
N ARG A 27 -11.25 4.35 25.45
CA ARG A 27 -12.10 4.72 24.32
C ARG A 27 -11.41 4.54 22.97
N LEU A 28 -10.12 4.89 22.89
CA LEU A 28 -9.34 4.69 21.67
C LEU A 28 -9.14 3.21 21.37
N ARG A 29 -8.91 2.37 22.37
CA ARG A 29 -8.82 0.91 22.16
C ARG A 29 -10.08 0.33 21.53
N THR A 30 -11.27 0.77 21.92
CA THR A 30 -12.53 0.31 21.34
C THR A 30 -12.71 0.72 19.87
N PHE A 31 -12.06 1.78 19.43
CA PHE A 31 -12.09 2.18 18.01
C PHE A 31 -11.05 1.43 17.15
N PHE A 32 -9.95 0.98 17.77
CA PHE A 32 -8.90 0.22 17.09
C PHE A 32 -9.02 -1.30 17.28
N ASP A 33 -9.87 -1.74 18.22
CA ASP A 33 -10.12 -3.16 18.49
C ASP A 33 -11.23 -3.66 17.55
N SER A 34 -10.95 -3.59 16.25
CA SER A 34 -11.69 -4.35 15.23
C SER A 34 -11.22 -5.81 15.17
N ASP A 35 -10.36 -6.21 16.09
CA ASP A 35 -10.02 -7.59 16.34
C ASP A 35 -11.16 -8.24 17.11
N LYS A 36 -12.07 -8.83 16.37
CA LYS A 36 -12.96 -9.85 16.92
C LYS A 36 -12.07 -10.88 17.64
N PRO A 37 -12.31 -11.14 18.93
CA PRO A 37 -11.59 -12.22 19.59
C PRO A 37 -11.92 -13.50 18.81
N TYR A 38 -10.90 -14.07 18.19
CA TYR A 38 -10.96 -15.40 17.63
C TYR A 38 -11.03 -16.38 18.80
N ILE A 39 -12.22 -16.47 19.41
CA ILE A 39 -12.51 -17.55 20.35
C ILE A 39 -12.51 -18.80 19.48
N GLY A 40 -11.51 -19.63 19.72
CA GLY A 40 -11.33 -20.91 19.07
C GLY A 40 -12.59 -21.77 19.18
N ALA A 41 -13.49 -21.61 18.25
CA ALA A 41 -14.38 -22.65 17.86
C ALA A 41 -13.60 -23.43 16.80
N SER A 42 -13.31 -24.68 17.10
CA SER A 42 -12.82 -25.67 16.16
C SER A 42 -13.70 -25.63 14.91
N GLN A 43 -13.32 -24.82 13.94
CA GLN A 43 -13.87 -24.94 12.60
C GLN A 43 -13.28 -26.23 12.01
N PRO A 44 -14.12 -27.09 11.42
CA PRO A 44 -13.61 -28.19 10.66
C PRO A 44 -12.66 -27.63 9.59
N ALA A 45 -11.47 -28.21 9.54
CA ALA A 45 -10.46 -27.91 8.54
C ALA A 45 -10.98 -28.39 7.18
N ASP A 46 -11.79 -27.55 6.50
CA ASP A 46 -12.15 -27.74 5.10
C ASP A 46 -12.94 -26.54 4.55
N ALA A 47 -12.49 -25.33 4.83
CA ALA A 47 -12.72 -24.28 3.88
C ALA A 47 -11.41 -24.10 3.12
N ILE A 48 -11.23 -24.84 2.04
CA ILE A 48 -10.28 -24.47 1.00
C ILE A 48 -10.72 -23.08 0.56
N LYS A 49 -10.12 -22.06 1.18
CA LYS A 49 -10.28 -20.68 0.73
C LYS A 49 -9.80 -20.70 -0.71
N PRO A 50 -10.63 -20.36 -1.69
CA PRO A 50 -10.13 -20.32 -3.07
C PRO A 50 -8.91 -19.43 -3.06
N ILE A 51 -7.79 -19.96 -3.51
CA ILE A 51 -6.55 -19.20 -3.68
C ILE A 51 -6.86 -18.30 -4.87
N ASN A 52 -7.40 -17.12 -4.61
CA ASN A 52 -7.54 -16.10 -5.62
C ASN A 52 -6.13 -15.60 -5.95
N THR A 53 -5.58 -16.19 -6.99
CA THR A 53 -4.35 -15.68 -7.58
C THR A 53 -4.64 -14.33 -8.21
N LYS A 54 -4.09 -13.26 -7.65
CA LYS A 54 -4.10 -11.93 -8.24
C LYS A 54 -3.04 -11.82 -9.32
N ARG A 55 -3.36 -11.13 -10.40
CA ARG A 55 -2.42 -10.79 -11.47
C ARG A 55 -2.22 -9.28 -11.51
N VAL A 56 -0.98 -8.85 -11.30
CA VAL A 56 -0.58 -7.46 -11.45
C VAL A 56 0.15 -7.31 -12.76
N THR A 57 -0.38 -6.51 -13.66
CA THR A 57 0.20 -6.24 -14.97
C THR A 57 0.70 -4.80 -15.01
N TYR A 58 1.98 -4.66 -15.26
CA TYR A 58 2.61 -3.38 -15.53
C TYR A 58 2.67 -3.16 -17.03
N GLN A 59 2.23 -2.01 -17.50
CA GLN A 59 2.29 -1.61 -18.90
C GLN A 59 2.99 -0.27 -19.05
N ILE A 60 3.85 -0.18 -20.06
CA ILE A 60 4.44 1.09 -20.51
C ILE A 60 3.92 1.36 -21.90
N VAL A 61 3.42 2.56 -22.10
CA VAL A 61 2.81 3.02 -23.35
C VAL A 61 3.48 4.30 -23.83
N GLY A 62 3.53 4.47 -25.13
CA GLY A 62 4.15 5.63 -25.79
C GLY A 62 4.33 5.39 -27.27
N PRO A 63 5.14 6.19 -27.96
CA PRO A 63 5.47 5.96 -29.35
C PRO A 63 6.07 4.58 -29.60
N PRO A 64 5.69 3.89 -30.68
CA PRO A 64 6.07 2.49 -30.89
C PRO A 64 7.58 2.23 -31.07
N ASP A 65 8.31 3.24 -31.48
CA ASP A 65 9.78 3.23 -31.70
C ASP A 65 10.58 3.74 -30.48
N ALA A 66 9.89 4.04 -29.36
CA ALA A 66 10.55 4.47 -28.15
C ALA A 66 11.30 3.33 -27.49
N SER A 67 12.50 3.63 -27.03
CA SER A 67 13.34 2.70 -26.28
C SER A 67 13.66 3.27 -24.90
N GLY A 68 13.94 2.39 -23.94
CA GLY A 68 14.24 2.85 -22.60
C GLY A 68 14.43 1.73 -21.58
N ARG A 69 14.35 2.12 -20.33
CA ARG A 69 14.43 1.22 -19.18
C ARG A 69 13.17 1.32 -18.35
N VAL A 70 12.79 0.18 -17.79
CA VAL A 70 11.70 0.06 -16.84
C VAL A 70 12.19 -0.65 -15.59
N SER A 71 11.77 -0.14 -14.44
CA SER A 71 12.02 -0.73 -13.14
C SER A 71 10.66 -0.95 -12.47
N TYR A 72 10.38 -2.17 -12.02
CA TYR A 72 9.12 -2.52 -11.37
C TYR A 72 9.36 -3.41 -10.16
N LEU A 73 8.40 -3.45 -9.25
CA LEU A 73 8.43 -4.35 -8.10
C LEU A 73 7.78 -5.68 -8.46
N ASP A 74 8.46 -6.77 -8.08
CA ASP A 74 7.85 -8.09 -8.07
C ASP A 74 6.93 -8.27 -6.85
N VAL A 75 6.29 -9.43 -6.77
CA VAL A 75 5.37 -9.77 -5.68
C VAL A 75 6.02 -9.83 -4.30
N ASN A 76 7.34 -9.95 -4.22
CA ASN A 76 8.12 -9.98 -2.98
C ASN A 76 8.68 -8.59 -2.62
N GLY A 77 8.30 -7.54 -3.35
CA GLY A 77 8.83 -6.20 -3.16
C GLY A 77 10.27 -6.02 -3.65
N LYS A 78 10.78 -6.95 -4.46
CA LYS A 78 12.10 -6.83 -5.08
C LYS A 78 12.01 -6.04 -6.37
N THR A 79 12.91 -5.08 -6.53
CA THR A 79 13.01 -4.30 -7.76
C THR A 79 13.61 -5.14 -8.88
N ILE A 80 12.92 -5.19 -10.01
CA ILE A 80 13.37 -5.82 -11.24
C ILE A 80 13.56 -4.73 -12.30
N GLU A 81 14.68 -4.77 -12.98
CA GLU A 81 14.98 -3.89 -14.10
C GLU A 81 14.90 -4.64 -15.43
N ALA A 82 14.29 -3.98 -16.41
CA ALA A 82 14.21 -4.46 -17.78
C ALA A 82 14.44 -3.32 -18.76
N SER A 83 14.72 -3.64 -20.02
CA SER A 83 14.81 -2.67 -21.10
C SER A 83 13.69 -2.94 -22.09
N PHE A 84 13.20 -1.91 -22.75
CA PHE A 84 12.29 -2.03 -23.85
C PHE A 84 12.84 -1.30 -25.09
N THR A 85 12.57 -1.81 -26.26
CA THR A 85 12.96 -1.24 -27.56
C THR A 85 11.76 -0.95 -28.43
N GLU A 86 10.58 -1.37 -27.97
CA GLU A 86 9.29 -1.16 -28.63
C GLU A 86 8.21 -0.95 -27.58
N LEU A 87 7.19 -0.19 -27.88
CA LEU A 87 6.01 0.01 -27.04
C LEU A 87 4.74 -0.42 -27.81
N PRO A 88 3.69 -0.90 -27.11
CA PRO A 88 3.59 -1.06 -25.66
C PRO A 88 4.42 -2.23 -25.11
N TRP A 89 5.09 -2.00 -23.97
CA TRP A 89 5.75 -3.06 -23.21
C TRP A 89 4.87 -3.46 -22.02
N SER A 90 4.83 -4.74 -21.69
CA SER A 90 4.08 -5.22 -20.53
C SER A 90 4.71 -6.43 -19.88
N VAL A 91 4.52 -6.54 -18.57
CA VAL A 91 4.87 -7.71 -17.76
C VAL A 91 3.77 -7.98 -16.73
N THR A 92 3.48 -9.25 -16.50
CA THR A 92 2.50 -9.69 -15.52
C THR A 92 3.18 -10.52 -14.44
N VAL A 93 2.94 -10.16 -13.18
CA VAL A 93 3.36 -10.90 -12.00
C VAL A 93 2.12 -11.43 -11.28
N SER A 94 2.21 -12.63 -10.70
CA SER A 94 1.08 -13.26 -10.03
C SER A 94 1.41 -13.55 -8.57
N THR A 95 0.44 -13.32 -7.69
CA THR A 95 0.57 -13.55 -6.26
C THR A 95 -0.71 -14.11 -5.67
N THR A 96 -0.59 -14.77 -4.52
CA THR A 96 -1.71 -15.20 -3.68
C THR A 96 -1.89 -14.29 -2.47
N ASP A 97 -1.02 -13.28 -2.31
CA ASP A 97 -1.11 -12.31 -1.22
C ASP A 97 -2.33 -11.40 -1.41
N PRO A 98 -3.03 -11.06 -0.33
CA PRO A 98 -4.24 -10.24 -0.39
C PRO A 98 -3.99 -8.80 -0.85
N GLY A 99 -2.76 -8.31 -0.74
CA GLY A 99 -2.36 -7.00 -1.22
C GLY A 99 -0.86 -6.92 -1.43
N VAL A 100 -0.43 -6.35 -2.54
CA VAL A 100 0.97 -6.12 -2.88
C VAL A 100 1.19 -4.64 -3.20
N LEU A 101 2.39 -4.18 -2.93
CA LEU A 101 2.82 -2.86 -3.38
C LEU A 101 3.22 -2.96 -4.86
N ALA A 102 2.45 -2.34 -5.72
CA ALA A 102 2.75 -2.25 -7.14
C ALA A 102 3.38 -0.91 -7.48
N ASN A 103 4.58 -0.95 -8.02
CA ASN A 103 5.33 0.24 -8.43
C ASN A 103 6.03 -0.04 -9.75
N VAL A 104 5.93 0.90 -10.69
CA VAL A 104 6.67 0.89 -11.94
C VAL A 104 7.16 2.28 -12.29
N VAL A 105 8.42 2.35 -12.67
CA VAL A 105 9.08 3.56 -13.17
C VAL A 105 9.66 3.23 -14.52
N ALA A 106 9.36 4.05 -15.53
CA ALA A 106 9.93 3.91 -16.85
C ALA A 106 10.56 5.23 -17.29
N GLN A 107 11.69 5.14 -17.95
CA GLN A 107 12.37 6.26 -18.59
C GLN A 107 12.68 5.87 -20.03
N GLY A 108 12.22 6.67 -20.97
CA GLY A 108 12.39 6.41 -22.39
C GLY A 108 13.02 7.57 -23.13
N ASP A 109 13.47 7.26 -24.33
CA ASP A 109 13.99 8.23 -25.31
C ASP A 109 12.83 8.74 -26.19
N SER A 110 11.80 9.25 -25.56
CA SER A 110 10.61 9.77 -26.24
C SER A 110 10.13 11.05 -25.58
N ALA A 111 9.34 11.83 -26.31
CA ALA A 111 8.74 13.06 -25.82
C ALA A 111 7.51 12.80 -24.94
N GLU A 112 6.96 11.59 -24.98
CA GLU A 112 5.80 11.17 -24.22
C GLU A 112 5.99 9.72 -23.78
N LEU A 113 5.67 9.44 -22.53
CA LEU A 113 5.71 8.09 -21.97
C LEU A 113 4.61 7.95 -20.92
N GLY A 114 3.88 6.85 -20.95
CA GLY A 114 2.86 6.53 -19.97
C GLY A 114 3.14 5.22 -19.26
N CYS A 115 2.67 5.11 -18.04
CA CYS A 115 2.63 3.85 -17.30
C CYS A 115 1.20 3.52 -16.87
N ARG A 116 0.90 2.23 -16.76
CA ARG A 116 -0.36 1.68 -16.26
C ARG A 116 -0.10 0.50 -15.36
N ILE A 117 -0.88 0.41 -14.29
CA ILE A 117 -0.93 -0.77 -13.43
C ILE A 117 -2.34 -1.34 -13.50
N LEU A 118 -2.45 -2.61 -13.85
CA LEU A 118 -3.71 -3.34 -13.86
C LEU A 118 -3.66 -4.46 -12.82
N VAL A 119 -4.74 -4.63 -12.09
CA VAL A 119 -4.94 -5.76 -11.17
C VAL A 119 -6.15 -6.55 -11.65
N ASP A 120 -5.92 -7.82 -11.99
CA ASP A 120 -6.94 -8.70 -12.59
C ASP A 120 -7.64 -8.05 -13.80
N ASP A 121 -6.84 -7.45 -14.68
CA ASP A 121 -7.26 -6.73 -15.89
C ASP A 121 -8.03 -5.41 -15.63
N LYS A 122 -8.11 -4.97 -14.35
CA LYS A 122 -8.71 -3.70 -13.98
C LYS A 122 -7.63 -2.65 -13.80
N LEU A 123 -7.74 -1.52 -14.47
CA LEU A 123 -6.83 -0.38 -14.31
C LEU A 123 -6.97 0.23 -12.92
N VAL A 124 -5.87 0.28 -12.17
CA VAL A 124 -5.81 0.84 -10.79
C VAL A 124 -4.93 2.08 -10.69
N ALA A 125 -3.94 2.21 -11.57
CA ALA A 125 -3.11 3.41 -11.65
C ALA A 125 -2.69 3.68 -13.09
N GLU A 126 -2.66 4.96 -13.47
CA GLU A 126 -2.22 5.44 -14.76
C GLU A 126 -1.57 6.81 -14.60
N ASN A 127 -0.48 7.03 -15.32
CA ASN A 127 0.18 8.34 -15.38
C ASN A 127 0.89 8.51 -16.72
N PHE A 128 0.86 9.73 -17.26
CA PHE A 128 1.56 10.13 -18.48
C PHE A 128 2.53 11.26 -18.16
N ALA A 129 3.70 11.20 -18.77
CA ALA A 129 4.72 12.21 -18.65
C ALA A 129 5.12 12.69 -20.06
N GLU A 130 5.28 13.99 -20.19
CA GLU A 130 5.75 14.66 -21.41
C GLU A 130 7.10 15.33 -21.15
N GLY A 131 7.95 15.37 -22.14
CA GLY A 131 9.23 16.06 -22.06
C GLY A 131 10.36 15.29 -22.73
N ARG A 132 11.52 15.92 -22.85
CA ARG A 132 12.71 15.21 -23.34
C ARG A 132 13.12 14.13 -22.37
N HIS A 133 13.26 12.88 -22.86
CA HIS A 133 13.52 11.71 -22.01
C HIS A 133 12.44 11.53 -20.95
N ALA A 134 11.18 11.42 -21.40
CA ALA A 134 10.03 11.32 -20.52
C ALA A 134 10.20 10.19 -19.50
N GLN A 135 9.84 10.46 -18.25
CA GLN A 135 9.86 9.50 -17.16
C GLN A 135 8.46 9.35 -16.59
N ALA A 136 7.87 8.19 -16.73
CA ALA A 136 6.57 7.86 -16.16
C ALA A 136 6.73 7.07 -14.86
N PHE A 137 5.87 7.37 -13.89
CA PHE A 137 5.85 6.73 -12.57
C PHE A 137 4.42 6.38 -12.18
N CYS A 138 4.17 5.11 -11.91
CA CYS A 138 2.89 4.62 -11.41
C CYS A 138 3.08 3.86 -10.10
N LEU A 139 2.17 4.07 -9.16
CA LEU A 139 2.17 3.44 -7.85
C LEU A 139 0.76 3.08 -7.42
N ASP A 140 0.56 1.84 -6.99
CA ASP A 140 -0.60 1.42 -6.21
C ASP A 140 -0.13 0.74 -4.92
N LYS A 141 -0.67 1.20 -3.80
CA LYS A 141 -0.27 0.74 -2.46
C LYS A 141 -0.99 -0.53 -2.01
N ALA A 142 -2.02 -0.94 -2.72
CA ALA A 142 -2.89 -2.05 -2.35
C ALA A 142 -3.40 -2.81 -3.59
N ALA A 143 -2.51 -3.07 -4.54
CA ALA A 143 -2.80 -3.84 -5.74
C ALA A 143 -3.25 -5.27 -5.42
#